data_bf51594524eefc67d204be987b1fd1f8
#
_entry.id   bf51594524eefc67d204be987b1fd1f8
#
_cell.length_a   1.000
_cell.length_b   1.000
_cell.length_c   1.000
_cell.angle_alpha   90.00
_cell.angle_beta   90.00
_cell.angle_gamma   90.00
#
_symmetry.space_group_name_H-M   'P 1'
#
loop_
_entity.id
_entity.type
_entity.pdbx_description
1 polymer ?
#
loop_
_entity_poly.entity_id
_entity_poly.type
_entity_poly.pdbx_seq_one_letter_code
_entity_poly.pdbx_strand_id
1 'polypeptide(L)'
;METTFKALSAQQLDSLCRDPFNLVNHSPVTDQPLILLDLLDTEVLSRTHQMLEILPSLPCPVIAIAPSGSPTTLTNSVDVVVSSHKAAQPLIRNILDHPLAAMTLVQLLRHNEHSSLDDGLLAESLAYATLQASADFRNFLASRPPLPIPDSNPEPAVLLERQDDILHLTLNRPQQRNAYSTSMRDALFEGLALQAADSSISRTIIRGAGACFCTGGALEEFGLAGDVATAHAIRCSRHVGSLIAKLSSKIECHLHKACIGSGIELPAFAG
;
A
#
# COMPACT_ATOMS: atom_id res chain seq x y z
N MET A 1 21.23 20.70 5.91
CA MET A 1 21.68 20.16 7.20
C MET A 1 21.22 18.70 7.24
N GLU A 2 22.12 17.75 7.43
CA GLU A 2 21.71 16.37 7.67
C GLU A 2 21.00 16.30 9.02
N THR A 3 19.72 16.03 9.00
CA THR A 3 18.96 15.80 10.25
C THR A 3 19.38 14.43 10.77
N THR A 4 20.33 14.42 11.70
CA THR A 4 20.79 13.17 12.33
C THR A 4 19.75 12.77 13.36
N PHE A 5 18.81 11.90 12.98
CA PHE A 5 17.90 11.27 13.94
C PHE A 5 18.70 10.26 14.79
N LYS A 6 18.60 10.38 16.11
CA LYS A 6 19.41 9.57 17.03
C LYS A 6 18.70 8.27 17.38
N ALA A 7 19.41 7.15 17.31
CA ALA A 7 18.92 5.88 17.81
C ALA A 7 18.72 5.92 19.34
N LEU A 8 17.73 5.17 19.83
CA LEU A 8 17.47 5.05 21.26
C LEU A 8 18.63 4.35 21.95
N SER A 9 19.06 4.91 23.10
CA SER A 9 20.00 4.23 24.00
C SER A 9 19.30 3.12 24.79
N ALA A 10 20.07 2.21 25.36
CA ALA A 10 19.57 1.16 26.25
C ALA A 10 18.69 1.70 27.40
N GLN A 11 19.09 2.83 28.00
CA GLN A 11 18.31 3.48 29.05
C GLN A 11 16.98 4.05 28.55
N GLN A 12 16.95 4.61 27.33
CA GLN A 12 15.72 5.11 26.71
C GLN A 12 14.78 3.95 26.37
N LEU A 13 15.32 2.81 25.92
CA LEU A 13 14.53 1.58 25.70
C LEU A 13 13.88 1.09 27.00
N ASP A 14 14.64 1.03 28.11
CA ASP A 14 14.06 0.64 29.40
C ASP A 14 12.95 1.61 29.87
N SER A 15 13.13 2.89 29.61
CA SER A 15 12.12 3.90 29.91
C SER A 15 10.86 3.68 29.06
N LEU A 16 11.01 3.39 27.77
CA LEU A 16 9.91 3.10 26.87
C LEU A 16 9.10 1.89 27.34
N CYS A 17 9.75 0.81 27.78
CA CYS A 17 9.08 -0.39 28.29
C CYS A 17 8.24 -0.14 29.54
N ARG A 18 8.65 0.79 30.37
CA ARG A 18 8.04 1.07 31.68
C ARG A 18 7.05 2.24 31.65
N ASP A 19 7.04 3.00 30.57
CA ASP A 19 6.18 4.17 30.43
C ASP A 19 4.76 3.74 30.04
N PRO A 20 3.74 3.96 30.91
CA PRO A 20 2.36 3.67 30.58
C PRO A 20 1.81 4.59 29.47
N PHE A 21 2.49 5.68 29.15
CA PHE A 21 2.12 6.65 28.11
C PHE A 21 2.96 6.51 26.83
N ASN A 22 3.65 5.39 26.65
CA ASN A 22 4.54 5.18 25.49
C ASN A 22 3.84 5.39 24.14
N LEU A 23 2.57 5.01 24.02
CA LEU A 23 1.78 5.24 22.80
C LEU A 23 1.55 6.72 22.51
N VAL A 24 1.37 7.53 23.57
CA VAL A 24 1.21 8.99 23.45
C VAL A 24 2.54 9.66 23.13
N ASN A 25 3.62 9.21 23.79
CA ASN A 25 4.94 9.84 23.68
C ASN A 25 5.68 9.51 22.38
N HIS A 26 5.27 8.43 21.66
CA HIS A 26 5.89 8.02 20.40
C HIS A 26 4.86 8.11 19.25
N SER A 27 4.59 9.34 18.84
CA SER A 27 3.59 9.67 17.84
C SER A 27 4.01 10.91 17.03
N PRO A 28 3.57 11.06 15.79
CA PRO A 28 3.76 12.28 15.00
C PRO A 28 3.27 13.56 15.69
N VAL A 29 2.27 13.47 16.57
CA VAL A 29 1.71 14.63 17.29
C VAL A 29 2.53 15.05 18.51
N THR A 30 3.52 14.26 18.90
CA THR A 30 4.45 14.55 20.02
C THR A 30 5.90 14.70 19.56
N ASP A 31 6.12 15.00 18.28
CA ASP A 31 7.44 15.15 17.65
C ASP A 31 8.34 13.91 17.74
N GLN A 32 7.76 12.73 17.98
CA GLN A 32 8.43 11.43 17.97
C GLN A 32 7.83 10.51 16.88
N PRO A 33 7.99 10.87 15.59
CA PRO A 33 7.27 10.21 14.49
C PRO A 33 7.85 8.85 14.11
N LEU A 34 8.98 8.44 14.68
CA LEU A 34 9.59 7.13 14.44
C LEU A 34 10.47 6.70 15.63
N ILE A 35 10.75 5.41 15.69
CA ILE A 35 11.78 4.84 16.57
C ILE A 35 12.91 4.29 15.69
N LEU A 36 14.15 4.64 16.07
CA LEU A 36 15.36 4.07 15.48
C LEU A 36 16.07 3.24 16.53
N LEU A 37 16.29 1.96 16.26
CA LEU A 37 17.03 1.03 17.10
C LEU A 37 18.38 0.73 16.47
N ASP A 38 19.48 0.87 17.22
CA ASP A 38 20.79 0.41 16.79
C ASP A 38 21.10 -0.94 17.45
N LEU A 39 20.82 -2.01 16.71
CA LEU A 39 21.05 -3.38 17.18
C LEU A 39 22.50 -3.86 16.94
N LEU A 40 23.37 -3.00 16.43
CA LEU A 40 24.84 -3.20 16.46
C LEU A 40 25.41 -2.91 17.85
N ASP A 41 24.73 -2.06 18.63
CA ASP A 41 25.01 -1.85 20.04
C ASP A 41 24.51 -3.06 20.85
N THR A 42 25.45 -3.79 21.47
CA THR A 42 25.14 -5.03 22.22
C THR A 42 24.28 -4.77 23.46
N GLU A 43 24.40 -3.60 24.08
CA GLU A 43 23.55 -3.23 25.22
C GLU A 43 22.10 -2.97 24.76
N VAL A 44 21.91 -2.23 23.68
CA VAL A 44 20.60 -2.02 23.05
C VAL A 44 20.00 -3.33 22.61
N LEU A 45 20.77 -4.18 21.92
CA LEU A 45 20.31 -5.48 21.43
C LEU A 45 19.80 -6.38 22.56
N SER A 46 20.54 -6.44 23.69
CA SER A 46 20.15 -7.29 24.83
C SER A 46 18.83 -6.85 25.46
N ARG A 47 18.55 -5.57 25.50
CA ARG A 47 17.32 -5.00 26.06
C ARG A 47 16.13 -5.07 25.11
N THR A 48 16.37 -5.02 23.81
CA THR A 48 15.30 -5.09 22.81
C THR A 48 14.50 -6.39 22.91
N HIS A 49 15.09 -7.50 23.35
CA HIS A 49 14.37 -8.75 23.57
C HIS A 49 13.21 -8.62 24.56
N GLN A 50 13.27 -7.70 25.50
CA GLN A 50 12.19 -7.45 26.49
C GLN A 50 11.05 -6.59 25.91
N MET A 51 11.26 -6.03 24.74
CA MET A 51 10.34 -5.06 24.10
C MET A 51 9.60 -5.61 22.88
N LEU A 52 9.87 -6.85 22.47
CA LEU A 52 9.32 -7.41 21.23
C LEU A 52 7.80 -7.32 21.14
N GLU A 53 7.11 -7.38 22.28
CA GLU A 53 5.65 -7.30 22.33
C GLU A 53 5.12 -5.86 22.22
N ILE A 54 5.92 -4.87 22.69
CA ILE A 54 5.46 -3.47 22.71
C ILE A 54 5.70 -2.75 21.39
N LEU A 55 6.80 -3.08 20.69
CA LEU A 55 7.18 -2.39 19.44
C LEU A 55 6.08 -2.41 18.37
N PRO A 56 5.41 -3.53 18.09
CA PRO A 56 4.32 -3.56 17.12
C PRO A 56 3.08 -2.76 17.53
N SER A 57 2.91 -2.47 18.85
CA SER A 57 1.78 -1.70 19.34
C SER A 57 1.97 -0.17 19.23
N LEU A 58 3.21 0.29 19.02
CA LEU A 58 3.51 1.73 18.92
C LEU A 58 2.90 2.32 17.64
N PRO A 59 2.33 3.54 17.71
CA PRO A 59 1.67 4.13 16.55
C PRO A 59 2.65 4.60 15.46
N CYS A 60 3.94 4.72 15.75
CA CYS A 60 4.95 5.20 14.83
C CYS A 60 5.75 4.06 14.17
N PRO A 61 6.39 4.30 13.00
CA PRO A 61 7.34 3.37 12.41
C PRO A 61 8.52 3.04 13.32
N VAL A 62 8.94 1.77 13.29
CA VAL A 62 10.13 1.26 14.01
C VAL A 62 11.15 0.77 12.98
N ILE A 63 12.30 1.43 12.93
CA ILE A 63 13.43 1.06 12.06
C ILE A 63 14.53 0.44 12.94
N ALA A 64 15.03 -0.73 12.57
CA ALA A 64 16.18 -1.34 13.18
C ALA A 64 17.41 -1.33 12.25
N ILE A 65 18.57 -1.00 12.81
CA ILE A 65 19.87 -1.18 12.15
C ILE A 65 20.45 -2.49 12.69
N ALA A 66 20.56 -3.51 11.84
CA ALA A 66 21.02 -4.83 12.26
C ALA A 66 21.89 -5.49 11.17
N PRO A 67 22.81 -6.39 11.56
CA PRO A 67 23.57 -7.19 10.60
C PRO A 67 22.65 -8.08 9.76
N SER A 68 23.09 -8.41 8.55
CA SER A 68 22.42 -9.43 7.73
C SER A 68 22.40 -10.76 8.48
N GLY A 69 21.23 -11.41 8.52
CA GLY A 69 21.05 -12.68 9.25
C GLY A 69 20.72 -12.54 10.74
N SER A 70 20.32 -11.35 11.21
CA SER A 70 19.79 -11.15 12.56
C SER A 70 18.59 -12.06 12.85
N PRO A 71 18.34 -12.43 14.14
CA PRO A 71 17.24 -13.32 14.52
C PRO A 71 15.89 -12.83 14.00
N THR A 72 15.13 -13.73 13.39
CA THR A 72 13.82 -13.42 12.78
C THR A 72 12.81 -12.88 13.80
N THR A 73 12.82 -13.36 15.03
CA THR A 73 11.94 -12.87 16.11
C THR A 73 12.14 -11.36 16.37
N LEU A 74 13.39 -10.89 16.33
CA LEU A 74 13.68 -9.48 16.50
C LEU A 74 13.30 -8.66 15.28
N THR A 75 13.67 -9.16 14.09
CA THR A 75 13.39 -8.46 12.83
C THR A 75 11.90 -8.39 12.49
N ASN A 76 11.12 -9.39 12.91
CA ASN A 76 9.67 -9.42 12.71
C ASN A 76 8.88 -8.50 13.68
N SER A 77 9.53 -7.97 14.71
CA SER A 77 8.90 -7.03 15.65
C SER A 77 9.09 -5.56 15.28
N VAL A 78 9.76 -5.30 14.16
CA VAL A 78 10.03 -3.95 13.64
C VAL A 78 9.52 -3.84 12.19
N ASP A 79 9.23 -2.63 11.75
CA ASP A 79 8.67 -2.44 10.39
C ASP A 79 9.72 -2.54 9.28
N VAL A 80 10.95 -2.11 9.57
CA VAL A 80 12.05 -2.12 8.59
C VAL A 80 13.37 -2.46 9.26
N VAL A 81 14.14 -3.34 8.63
CA VAL A 81 15.52 -3.63 9.01
C VAL A 81 16.45 -3.15 7.92
N VAL A 82 17.48 -2.40 8.31
CA VAL A 82 18.53 -1.91 7.41
C VAL A 82 19.91 -2.29 7.94
N SER A 83 20.89 -2.39 7.05
CA SER A 83 22.25 -2.85 7.39
C SER A 83 23.16 -1.76 7.96
N SER A 84 22.74 -0.49 7.93
CA SER A 84 23.60 0.62 8.36
C SER A 84 22.80 1.91 8.60
N HIS A 85 23.37 2.83 9.40
CA HIS A 85 22.86 4.19 9.58
C HIS A 85 22.68 4.92 8.22
N LYS A 86 23.59 4.72 7.26
CA LYS A 86 23.50 5.33 5.94
C LYS A 86 22.26 4.85 5.19
N ALA A 87 21.94 3.56 5.28
CA ALA A 87 20.75 2.98 4.66
C ALA A 87 19.45 3.42 5.34
N ALA A 88 19.47 3.77 6.62
CA ALA A 88 18.31 4.30 7.35
C ALA A 88 17.96 5.75 6.94
N GLN A 89 18.94 6.56 6.52
CA GLN A 89 18.74 7.99 6.28
C GLN A 89 17.62 8.35 5.28
N PRO A 90 17.46 7.70 4.13
CA PRO A 90 16.36 7.98 3.22
C PRO A 90 14.98 7.69 3.84
N LEU A 91 14.88 6.60 4.61
CA LEU A 91 13.64 6.23 5.30
C LEU A 91 13.28 7.25 6.38
N ILE A 92 14.25 7.59 7.23
CA ILE A 92 14.09 8.61 8.28
C ILE A 92 13.60 9.92 7.67
N ARG A 93 14.23 10.38 6.60
CA ARG A 93 13.86 11.62 5.92
C ARG A 93 12.42 11.58 5.43
N ASN A 94 12.03 10.51 4.71
CA ASN A 94 10.68 10.37 4.20
C ASN A 94 9.63 10.30 5.33
N ILE A 95 9.95 9.64 6.45
CA ILE A 95 9.06 9.60 7.61
C ILE A 95 8.91 10.99 8.25
N LEU A 96 10.00 11.74 8.38
CA LEU A 96 9.97 13.10 8.92
C LEU A 96 9.21 14.07 8.01
N ASP A 97 9.32 13.90 6.69
CA ASP A 97 8.61 14.71 5.71
C ASP A 97 7.11 14.36 5.64
N HIS A 98 6.74 13.09 5.93
CA HIS A 98 5.36 12.58 5.83
C HIS A 98 4.96 11.71 7.02
N PRO A 99 5.00 12.23 8.26
CA PRO A 99 4.90 11.39 9.47
C PRO A 99 3.53 10.71 9.64
N LEU A 100 2.44 11.38 9.28
CA LEU A 100 1.09 10.80 9.37
C LEU A 100 0.86 9.69 8.33
N ALA A 101 1.40 9.86 7.13
CA ALA A 101 1.32 8.83 6.10
C ALA A 101 2.14 7.60 6.50
N ALA A 102 3.34 7.79 7.04
CA ALA A 102 4.19 6.71 7.51
C ALA A 102 3.55 5.94 8.69
N MET A 103 2.97 6.64 9.66
CA MET A 103 2.20 6.05 10.75
C MET A 103 1.04 5.21 10.24
N THR A 104 0.21 5.78 9.37
CA THR A 104 -0.96 5.09 8.82
C THR A 104 -0.56 3.84 8.04
N LEU A 105 0.55 3.90 7.28
CA LEU A 105 1.06 2.78 6.51
C LEU A 105 1.49 1.61 7.42
N VAL A 106 2.31 1.87 8.44
CA VAL A 106 2.78 0.78 9.31
C VAL A 106 1.65 0.16 10.12
N GLN A 107 0.68 0.96 10.58
CA GLN A 107 -0.52 0.45 11.25
C GLN A 107 -1.34 -0.46 10.33
N LEU A 108 -1.53 -0.06 9.07
CA LEU A 108 -2.24 -0.87 8.08
C LEU A 108 -1.49 -2.18 7.78
N LEU A 109 -0.18 -2.13 7.56
CA LEU A 109 0.62 -3.32 7.28
C LEU A 109 0.59 -4.32 8.44
N ARG A 110 0.79 -3.84 9.69
CA ARG A 110 0.71 -4.68 10.89
C ARG A 110 -0.69 -5.30 11.08
N HIS A 111 -1.76 -4.53 10.79
CA HIS A 111 -3.12 -5.03 10.81
C HIS A 111 -3.31 -6.15 9.78
N ASN A 112 -2.80 -5.96 8.56
CA ASN A 112 -2.99 -6.91 7.46
C ASN A 112 -2.23 -8.23 7.65
N GLU A 113 -1.17 -8.27 8.45
CA GLU A 113 -0.46 -9.52 8.78
C GLU A 113 -1.36 -10.57 9.46
N HIS A 114 -2.42 -10.13 10.11
CA HIS A 114 -3.28 -10.99 10.94
C HIS A 114 -4.76 -10.93 10.52
N SER A 115 -5.09 -10.16 9.48
CA SER A 115 -6.46 -9.94 9.03
C SER A 115 -6.87 -10.92 7.94
N SER A 116 -8.18 -11.15 7.83
CA SER A 116 -8.73 -11.73 6.61
C SER A 116 -8.56 -10.78 5.42
N LEU A 117 -8.65 -11.31 4.20
CA LEU A 117 -8.57 -10.48 3.00
C LEU A 117 -9.62 -9.34 3.00
N ASP A 118 -10.87 -9.67 3.32
CA ASP A 118 -11.96 -8.69 3.31
C ASP A 118 -11.76 -7.61 4.40
N ASP A 119 -11.28 -7.97 5.61
CA ASP A 119 -10.95 -7.02 6.66
C ASP A 119 -9.76 -6.13 6.28
N GLY A 120 -8.73 -6.71 5.67
CA GLY A 120 -7.55 -5.98 5.18
C GLY A 120 -7.91 -4.96 4.10
N LEU A 121 -8.74 -5.34 3.13
CA LEU A 121 -9.21 -4.43 2.08
C LEU A 121 -10.10 -3.31 2.63
N LEU A 122 -10.92 -3.60 3.63
CA LEU A 122 -11.69 -2.57 4.34
C LEU A 122 -10.78 -1.59 5.07
N ALA A 123 -9.80 -2.10 5.82
CA ALA A 123 -8.82 -1.27 6.54
C ALA A 123 -8.00 -0.40 5.57
N GLU A 124 -7.56 -0.96 4.45
CA GLU A 124 -6.87 -0.21 3.39
C GLU A 124 -7.73 0.94 2.85
N SER A 125 -9.00 0.70 2.56
CA SER A 125 -9.89 1.73 2.05
C SER A 125 -10.14 2.85 3.05
N LEU A 126 -10.21 2.55 4.36
CA LEU A 126 -10.33 3.54 5.43
C LEU A 126 -9.03 4.33 5.61
N ALA A 127 -7.88 3.66 5.60
CA ALA A 127 -6.56 4.29 5.68
C ALA A 127 -6.34 5.24 4.48
N TYR A 128 -6.68 4.79 3.28
CA TYR A 128 -6.59 5.61 2.06
C TYR A 128 -7.49 6.85 2.15
N ALA A 129 -8.75 6.70 2.60
CA ALA A 129 -9.67 7.82 2.79
C ALA A 129 -9.14 8.82 3.83
N THR A 130 -8.58 8.33 4.94
CA THR A 130 -7.97 9.15 5.98
C THR A 130 -6.82 10.00 5.42
N LEU A 131 -5.91 9.38 4.66
CA LEU A 131 -4.78 10.07 4.07
C LEU A 131 -5.22 11.06 2.98
N GLN A 132 -6.20 10.73 2.16
CA GLN A 132 -6.73 11.66 1.16
C GLN A 132 -7.39 12.91 1.78
N ALA A 133 -7.93 12.80 3.00
CA ALA A 133 -8.48 13.94 3.75
C ALA A 133 -7.39 14.78 4.44
N SER A 134 -6.14 14.33 4.48
CA SER A 134 -5.05 14.97 5.21
C SER A 134 -4.57 16.28 4.57
N ALA A 135 -3.93 17.12 5.40
CA ALA A 135 -3.25 18.33 4.91
C ALA A 135 -2.06 17.97 4.02
N ASP A 136 -1.33 16.89 4.36
CA ASP A 136 -0.17 16.43 3.59
C ASP A 136 -0.55 16.08 2.15
N PHE A 137 -1.68 15.39 1.97
CA PHE A 137 -2.16 15.05 0.63
C PHE A 137 -2.57 16.30 -0.16
N ARG A 138 -3.24 17.26 0.46
CA ARG A 138 -3.55 18.56 -0.18
C ARG A 138 -2.30 19.32 -0.58
N ASN A 139 -1.28 19.36 0.29
CA ASN A 139 0.00 19.99 -0.01
C ASN A 139 0.74 19.28 -1.16
N PHE A 140 0.71 17.95 -1.16
CA PHE A 140 1.26 17.13 -2.25
C PHE A 140 0.59 17.48 -3.59
N LEU A 141 -0.75 17.54 -3.63
CA LEU A 141 -1.47 17.93 -4.85
C LEU A 141 -1.12 19.36 -5.30
N ALA A 142 -1.05 20.30 -4.36
CA ALA A 142 -0.72 21.69 -4.66
C ALA A 142 0.72 21.88 -5.16
N SER A 143 1.65 21.02 -4.76
CA SER A 143 3.06 21.05 -5.19
C SER A 143 3.29 20.45 -6.58
N ARG A 144 2.33 19.71 -7.13
CA ARG A 144 2.43 19.07 -8.44
C ARG A 144 1.95 20.00 -9.55
N PRO A 145 2.62 19.99 -10.72
CA PRO A 145 2.02 20.61 -11.89
C PRO A 145 0.70 19.88 -12.22
N PRO A 146 -0.33 20.62 -12.66
CA PRO A 146 -1.57 20.00 -13.12
C PRO A 146 -1.26 18.98 -14.23
N LEU A 147 -1.72 17.74 -14.03
CA LEU A 147 -1.65 16.75 -15.09
C LEU A 147 -2.84 16.94 -16.02
N PRO A 148 -2.63 16.92 -17.34
CA PRO A 148 -3.73 17.00 -18.27
C PRO A 148 -4.65 15.79 -18.05
N ILE A 149 -5.95 16.08 -17.86
CA ILE A 149 -6.96 15.01 -17.90
C ILE A 149 -7.05 14.55 -19.35
N PRO A 150 -6.83 13.27 -19.63
CA PRO A 150 -6.92 12.78 -21.00
C PRO A 150 -8.29 13.07 -21.61
N ASP A 151 -8.31 13.40 -22.88
CA ASP A 151 -9.58 13.56 -23.62
C ASP A 151 -10.44 12.30 -23.47
N SER A 152 -11.75 12.49 -23.46
CA SER A 152 -12.69 11.37 -23.40
C SER A 152 -12.45 10.42 -24.59
N ASN A 153 -11.95 9.23 -24.30
CA ASN A 153 -11.81 8.19 -25.32
C ASN A 153 -13.16 7.47 -25.45
N PRO A 154 -13.81 7.50 -26.61
CA PRO A 154 -15.10 6.83 -26.83
C PRO A 154 -15.01 5.30 -26.79
N GLU A 155 -13.79 4.76 -26.99
CA GLU A 155 -13.58 3.31 -26.93
C GLU A 155 -13.72 2.77 -25.50
N PRO A 156 -14.22 1.53 -25.32
CA PRO A 156 -14.28 0.90 -24.01
C PRO A 156 -12.91 0.85 -23.33
N ALA A 157 -12.88 1.10 -22.02
CA ALA A 157 -11.63 1.04 -21.24
C ALA A 157 -11.10 -0.41 -21.11
N VAL A 158 -12.01 -1.39 -21.15
CA VAL A 158 -11.70 -2.82 -21.23
C VAL A 158 -12.48 -3.40 -22.39
N LEU A 159 -11.79 -4.12 -23.26
CA LEU A 159 -12.45 -4.90 -24.32
C LEU A 159 -12.83 -6.25 -23.74
N LEU A 160 -14.08 -6.64 -23.93
CA LEU A 160 -14.62 -7.95 -23.56
C LEU A 160 -14.79 -8.77 -24.84
N GLU A 161 -14.17 -9.94 -24.86
CA GLU A 161 -14.32 -10.89 -25.94
C GLU A 161 -14.53 -12.28 -25.35
N ARG A 162 -15.56 -12.98 -25.79
CA ARG A 162 -15.80 -14.36 -25.39
C ARG A 162 -15.42 -15.30 -26.53
N GLN A 163 -14.56 -16.27 -26.19
CA GLN A 163 -14.18 -17.36 -27.10
C GLN A 163 -14.55 -18.69 -26.41
N ASP A 164 -15.60 -19.32 -26.86
CA ASP A 164 -16.19 -20.51 -26.24
C ASP A 164 -16.58 -20.28 -24.77
N ASP A 165 -15.87 -20.90 -23.86
CA ASP A 165 -16.05 -20.79 -22.41
C ASP A 165 -14.98 -19.90 -21.73
N ILE A 166 -14.15 -19.19 -22.53
CA ILE A 166 -13.13 -18.28 -22.04
C ILE A 166 -13.54 -16.83 -22.27
N LEU A 167 -13.50 -16.01 -21.21
CA LEU A 167 -13.69 -14.57 -21.29
C LEU A 167 -12.32 -13.86 -21.33
N HIS A 168 -12.08 -13.05 -22.34
CA HIS A 168 -10.91 -12.20 -22.46
C HIS A 168 -11.26 -10.77 -22.07
N LEU A 169 -10.54 -10.24 -21.07
CA LEU A 169 -10.61 -8.85 -20.64
C LEU A 169 -9.29 -8.16 -21.03
N THR A 170 -9.34 -7.25 -21.99
CA THR A 170 -8.14 -6.53 -22.43
C THR A 170 -8.20 -5.08 -21.98
N LEU A 171 -7.25 -4.67 -21.10
CA LEU A 171 -7.08 -3.26 -20.71
C LEU A 171 -6.77 -2.45 -21.97
N ASN A 172 -7.60 -1.47 -22.30
CA ASN A 172 -7.59 -0.80 -23.59
C ASN A 172 -7.35 0.72 -23.48
N ARG A 173 -6.25 1.07 -22.84
CA ARG A 173 -5.73 2.45 -22.77
C ARG A 173 -4.22 2.46 -23.04
N PRO A 174 -3.75 1.87 -24.20
CA PRO A 174 -2.33 1.72 -24.48
C PRO A 174 -1.57 3.05 -24.52
N GLN A 175 -2.20 4.15 -24.94
CA GLN A 175 -1.61 5.49 -24.98
C GLN A 175 -1.34 6.05 -23.58
N GLN A 176 -2.10 5.61 -22.57
CA GLN A 176 -1.96 5.93 -21.16
C GLN A 176 -1.30 4.78 -20.39
N ARG A 177 -0.63 3.84 -21.10
CA ARG A 177 0.02 2.66 -20.51
C ARG A 177 -0.92 1.84 -19.63
N ASN A 178 -2.21 1.79 -20.01
CA ASN A 178 -3.28 1.12 -19.28
C ASN A 178 -3.39 1.56 -17.81
N ALA A 179 -3.19 2.88 -17.54
CA ALA A 179 -3.35 3.43 -16.20
C ALA A 179 -4.74 3.10 -15.64
N TYR A 180 -4.75 2.69 -14.35
CA TYR A 180 -5.95 2.27 -13.66
C TYR A 180 -6.78 3.49 -13.23
N SER A 181 -7.65 3.92 -14.14
CA SER A 181 -8.60 5.02 -13.97
C SER A 181 -9.93 4.53 -13.41
N THR A 182 -10.81 5.44 -13.07
CA THR A 182 -12.20 5.15 -12.69
C THR A 182 -12.92 4.35 -13.78
N SER A 183 -12.78 4.74 -15.06
CA SER A 183 -13.38 4.02 -16.19
C SER A 183 -12.79 2.61 -16.36
N MET A 184 -11.49 2.43 -16.13
CA MET A 184 -10.83 1.13 -16.17
C MET A 184 -11.32 0.22 -15.04
N ARG A 185 -11.41 0.76 -13.81
CA ARG A 185 -11.97 0.06 -12.65
C ARG A 185 -13.38 -0.46 -12.93
N ASP A 186 -14.25 0.44 -13.39
CA ASP A 186 -15.66 0.11 -13.59
C ASP A 186 -15.85 -0.94 -14.70
N ALA A 187 -15.11 -0.81 -15.80
CA ALA A 187 -15.17 -1.78 -16.89
C ALA A 187 -14.61 -3.16 -16.51
N LEU A 188 -13.51 -3.20 -15.72
CA LEU A 188 -12.99 -4.45 -15.17
C LEU A 188 -13.98 -5.09 -14.20
N PHE A 189 -14.58 -4.31 -13.32
CA PHE A 189 -15.57 -4.80 -12.38
C PHE A 189 -16.75 -5.45 -13.10
N GLU A 190 -17.31 -4.80 -14.14
CA GLU A 190 -18.41 -5.33 -14.93
C GLU A 190 -18.02 -6.63 -15.68
N GLY A 191 -16.81 -6.69 -16.24
CA GLY A 191 -16.32 -7.91 -16.89
C GLY A 191 -16.15 -9.08 -15.91
N LEU A 192 -15.66 -8.83 -14.71
CA LEU A 192 -15.51 -9.85 -13.66
C LEU A 192 -16.88 -10.24 -13.05
N ALA A 193 -17.81 -9.28 -12.94
CA ALA A 193 -19.19 -9.58 -12.53
C ALA A 193 -19.89 -10.51 -13.53
N LEU A 194 -19.62 -10.34 -14.83
CA LEU A 194 -20.11 -11.27 -15.85
C LEU A 194 -19.56 -12.70 -15.63
N GLN A 195 -18.25 -12.84 -15.36
CA GLN A 195 -17.65 -14.13 -14.98
C GLN A 195 -18.33 -14.75 -13.75
N ALA A 196 -18.65 -13.94 -12.75
CA ALA A 196 -19.30 -14.41 -11.52
C ALA A 196 -20.74 -14.88 -11.76
N ALA A 197 -21.45 -14.22 -12.68
CA ALA A 197 -22.86 -14.48 -12.96
C ALA A 197 -23.09 -15.61 -13.98
N ASP A 198 -22.16 -15.83 -14.91
CA ASP A 198 -22.29 -16.82 -15.98
C ASP A 198 -21.45 -18.07 -15.72
N SER A 199 -22.08 -19.12 -15.27
CA SER A 199 -21.40 -20.41 -14.97
C SER A 199 -20.84 -21.11 -16.21
N SER A 200 -21.25 -20.73 -17.41
CA SER A 200 -20.72 -21.26 -18.68
C SER A 200 -19.36 -20.65 -19.06
N ILE A 201 -18.89 -19.61 -18.33
CA ILE A 201 -17.54 -19.10 -18.44
C ILE A 201 -16.65 -19.87 -17.45
N SER A 202 -15.78 -20.70 -17.98
CA SER A 202 -14.88 -21.53 -17.15
C SER A 202 -13.66 -20.75 -16.65
N ARG A 203 -13.18 -19.77 -17.45
CA ARG A 203 -11.95 -19.01 -17.18
C ARG A 203 -12.05 -17.59 -17.74
N THR A 204 -11.39 -16.65 -17.06
CA THR A 204 -11.17 -15.29 -17.55
C THR A 204 -9.68 -14.98 -17.66
N ILE A 205 -9.27 -14.45 -18.81
CA ILE A 205 -7.89 -14.02 -19.06
C ILE A 205 -7.86 -12.50 -19.11
N ILE A 206 -7.06 -11.90 -18.21
CA ILE A 206 -6.84 -10.45 -18.17
C ILE A 206 -5.51 -10.13 -18.82
N ARG A 207 -5.48 -9.22 -19.79
CA ARG A 207 -4.26 -8.78 -20.50
C ARG A 207 -4.29 -7.27 -20.76
N GLY A 208 -3.12 -6.68 -21.02
CA GLY A 208 -3.02 -5.28 -21.42
C GLY A 208 -2.80 -5.13 -22.94
N ALA A 209 -3.43 -4.15 -23.57
CA ALA A 209 -3.10 -3.76 -24.93
C ALA A 209 -1.83 -2.90 -24.96
N GLY A 210 -1.07 -2.98 -26.04
CA GLY A 210 0.07 -2.10 -26.32
C GLY A 210 1.36 -2.51 -25.61
N ALA A 211 2.14 -1.52 -25.19
CA ALA A 211 3.54 -1.70 -24.79
C ALA A 211 3.75 -2.32 -23.41
N CYS A 212 2.76 -2.31 -22.54
CA CYS A 212 2.87 -2.83 -21.18
C CYS A 212 1.51 -3.25 -20.63
N PHE A 213 1.50 -4.03 -19.55
CA PHE A 213 0.27 -4.49 -18.92
C PHE A 213 -0.47 -3.32 -18.27
N CYS A 214 0.11 -2.67 -17.24
CA CYS A 214 -0.48 -1.51 -16.57
C CYS A 214 0.59 -0.81 -15.71
N THR A 215 0.61 0.53 -15.72
CA THR A 215 1.58 1.34 -14.96
C THR A 215 1.02 1.96 -13.68
N GLY A 216 -0.04 1.39 -13.13
CA GLY A 216 -0.62 1.82 -11.85
C GLY A 216 -1.78 2.79 -12.00
N GLY A 217 -2.15 3.44 -10.91
CA GLY A 217 -3.28 4.36 -10.86
C GLY A 217 -3.13 5.56 -11.80
N ALA A 218 -4.24 6.03 -12.36
CA ALA A 218 -4.31 7.24 -13.16
C ALA A 218 -4.06 8.47 -12.27
N LEU A 219 -2.84 8.99 -12.30
CA LEU A 219 -2.40 10.05 -11.38
C LEU A 219 -3.16 11.37 -11.58
N GLU A 220 -3.69 11.61 -12.76
CA GLU A 220 -4.54 12.75 -13.10
C GLU A 220 -5.88 12.74 -12.37
N GLU A 221 -6.34 11.57 -11.94
CA GLU A 221 -7.59 11.43 -11.17
C GLU A 221 -7.39 11.60 -9.64
N PHE A 222 -6.14 11.66 -9.17
CA PHE A 222 -5.85 11.78 -7.74
C PHE A 222 -6.27 13.16 -7.22
N GLY A 223 -7.13 13.16 -6.20
CA GLY A 223 -7.68 14.39 -5.61
C GLY A 223 -8.96 14.90 -6.28
N LEU A 224 -9.45 14.27 -7.37
CA LEU A 224 -10.71 14.67 -8.01
C LEU A 224 -11.95 14.20 -7.24
N ALA A 225 -11.83 13.25 -6.33
CA ALA A 225 -12.94 12.85 -5.48
C ALA A 225 -13.34 14.02 -4.55
N GLY A 226 -14.50 14.60 -4.78
CA GLY A 226 -15.00 15.74 -4.00
C GLY A 226 -15.35 15.37 -2.55
N ASP A 227 -15.61 14.07 -2.28
CA ASP A 227 -15.91 13.54 -0.96
C ASP A 227 -15.24 12.18 -0.75
N VAL A 228 -14.36 12.11 0.25
CA VAL A 228 -13.58 10.90 0.55
C VAL A 228 -14.44 9.76 1.10
N ALA A 229 -15.56 10.07 1.77
CA ALA A 229 -16.49 9.05 2.27
C ALA A 229 -17.24 8.37 1.11
N THR A 230 -17.70 9.14 0.13
CA THR A 230 -18.28 8.62 -1.11
C THR A 230 -17.25 7.77 -1.87
N ALA A 231 -16.02 8.23 -1.98
CA ALA A 231 -14.94 7.48 -2.62
C ALA A 231 -14.66 6.14 -1.89
N HIS A 232 -14.70 6.13 -0.55
CA HIS A 232 -14.62 4.91 0.25
C HIS A 232 -15.78 3.95 -0.06
N ALA A 233 -17.02 4.44 -0.06
CA ALA A 233 -18.20 3.62 -0.39
C ALA A 233 -18.12 2.98 -1.78
N ILE A 234 -17.63 3.73 -2.78
CA ILE A 234 -17.40 3.22 -4.14
C ILE A 234 -16.31 2.13 -4.12
N ARG A 235 -15.19 2.33 -3.43
CA ARG A 235 -14.14 1.31 -3.31
C ARG A 235 -14.68 0.03 -2.68
N CYS A 236 -15.47 0.12 -1.62
CA CYS A 236 -16.05 -1.05 -0.97
C CYS A 236 -17.05 -1.81 -1.87
N SER A 237 -17.84 -1.09 -2.68
CA SER A 237 -18.88 -1.69 -3.53
C SER A 237 -18.36 -2.19 -4.89
N ARG A 238 -17.27 -1.62 -5.40
CA ARG A 238 -16.68 -1.93 -6.72
C ARG A 238 -15.21 -2.31 -6.62
N HIS A 239 -14.86 -3.16 -5.65
CA HIS A 239 -13.49 -3.56 -5.41
C HIS A 239 -13.06 -4.68 -6.34
N VAL A 240 -12.31 -4.33 -7.41
CA VAL A 240 -11.83 -5.28 -8.43
C VAL A 240 -10.95 -6.38 -7.81
N GLY A 241 -10.02 -6.03 -6.91
CA GLY A 241 -9.15 -7.00 -6.23
C GLY A 241 -9.92 -8.04 -5.42
N SER A 242 -10.95 -7.63 -4.66
CA SER A 242 -11.82 -8.57 -3.93
C SER A 242 -12.53 -9.53 -4.86
N LEU A 243 -13.00 -9.03 -6.02
CA LEU A 243 -13.69 -9.87 -6.99
C LEU A 243 -12.74 -10.85 -7.68
N ILE A 244 -11.51 -10.42 -8.02
CA ILE A 244 -10.45 -11.30 -8.52
C ILE A 244 -10.15 -12.39 -7.49
N ALA A 245 -9.95 -12.04 -6.23
CA ALA A 245 -9.65 -13.01 -5.17
C ALA A 245 -10.76 -14.07 -4.99
N LYS A 246 -12.02 -13.64 -5.03
CA LYS A 246 -13.18 -14.57 -4.95
C LYS A 246 -13.28 -15.50 -6.16
N LEU A 247 -12.75 -15.09 -7.28
CA LEU A 247 -12.74 -15.84 -8.55
C LEU A 247 -11.33 -16.39 -8.88
N SER A 248 -10.38 -16.37 -7.95
CA SER A 248 -8.95 -16.58 -8.22
C SER A 248 -8.66 -17.84 -9.02
N SER A 249 -9.35 -18.95 -8.73
CA SER A 249 -9.18 -20.22 -9.46
C SER A 249 -9.61 -20.17 -10.93
N LYS A 250 -10.31 -19.12 -11.34
CA LYS A 250 -10.81 -18.92 -12.71
C LYS A 250 -10.13 -17.73 -13.41
N ILE A 251 -9.30 -16.95 -12.71
CA ILE A 251 -8.67 -15.75 -13.27
C ILE A 251 -7.20 -16.01 -13.58
N GLU A 252 -6.81 -15.67 -14.78
CA GLU A 252 -5.43 -15.73 -15.25
C GLU A 252 -5.01 -14.35 -15.76
N CYS A 253 -3.85 -13.83 -15.30
CA CYS A 253 -3.34 -12.53 -15.72
C CYS A 253 -2.10 -12.71 -16.60
N HIS A 254 -2.15 -12.26 -17.87
CA HIS A 254 -1.01 -12.26 -18.78
C HIS A 254 -0.22 -10.96 -18.66
N LEU A 255 0.79 -10.98 -17.83
CA LEU A 255 1.64 -9.83 -17.54
C LEU A 255 2.72 -9.65 -18.61
N HIS A 256 2.99 -8.41 -18.98
CA HIS A 256 4.11 -8.10 -19.87
C HIS A 256 4.68 -6.70 -19.60
N LYS A 257 6.00 -6.59 -19.72
CA LYS A 257 6.76 -5.35 -19.56
C LYS A 257 6.50 -4.69 -18.20
N ALA A 258 6.01 -3.43 -18.18
CA ALA A 258 5.77 -2.71 -16.94
C ALA A 258 4.46 -3.16 -16.28
N CYS A 259 4.58 -3.56 -14.98
CA CYS A 259 3.49 -3.89 -14.08
C CYS A 259 3.79 -3.16 -12.78
N ILE A 260 3.13 -2.01 -12.53
CA ILE A 260 3.46 -1.10 -11.43
C ILE A 260 2.17 -0.75 -10.68
N GLY A 261 2.22 -0.64 -9.34
CA GLY A 261 1.04 -0.33 -8.54
C GLY A 261 -0.13 -1.27 -8.85
N SER A 262 -1.31 -0.75 -9.21
CA SER A 262 -2.46 -1.58 -9.58
C SER A 262 -2.15 -2.61 -10.68
N GLY A 263 -1.10 -2.39 -11.48
CA GLY A 263 -0.66 -3.33 -12.52
C GLY A 263 0.03 -4.59 -11.97
N ILE A 264 0.39 -4.63 -10.71
CA ILE A 264 0.87 -5.83 -10.00
C ILE A 264 -0.03 -6.19 -8.82
N GLU A 265 -0.62 -5.20 -8.17
CA GLU A 265 -1.50 -5.41 -7.02
C GLU A 265 -2.74 -6.22 -7.41
N LEU A 266 -3.42 -5.88 -8.52
CA LEU A 266 -4.60 -6.62 -8.99
C LEU A 266 -4.27 -8.06 -9.41
N PRO A 267 -3.22 -8.32 -10.23
CA PRO A 267 -2.80 -9.68 -10.55
C PRO A 267 -2.41 -10.54 -9.33
N ALA A 268 -1.90 -9.93 -8.27
CA ALA A 268 -1.53 -10.65 -7.05
C ALA A 268 -2.72 -11.33 -6.35
N PHE A 269 -3.96 -10.95 -6.66
CA PHE A 269 -5.17 -11.61 -6.17
C PHE A 269 -5.60 -12.81 -7.02
N ALA A 270 -5.02 -13.01 -8.22
CA ALA A 270 -5.32 -14.15 -9.08
C ALA A 270 -4.66 -15.43 -8.56
N GLY A 271 -5.18 -16.59 -8.94
CA GLY A 271 -4.66 -17.91 -8.58
C GLY A 271 -3.48 -18.38 -9.45
#